data_68248e359b78f95ae4277ff0a79fa5c2
#
_entry.id   68248e359b78f95ae4277ff0a79fa5c2
#
_cell.length_a   1.000
_cell.length_b   1.000
_cell.length_c   1.000
_cell.angle_alpha   90.00
_cell.angle_beta   90.00
_cell.angle_gamma   90.00
#
_symmetry.space_group_name_H-M   'P 1'
#
loop_
_entity.id
_entity.type
_entity.pdbx_description
1 polymer ?
#
loop_
_entity_poly.entity_id
_entity_poly.type
_entity_poly.pdbx_seq_one_letter_code
_entity_poly.pdbx_strand_id
1 'polypeptide(L)'
;MAETKTVRPIAMGVGAIRIADVGDGVPGTDFTALPLPTKSSVAFNFADPKEVKIDIEGSTEPLYVEFVKDTTDYIEFSIPTPSNDTIALLAGGTVDKGEELSPKDVWNKPTDIPSINKTFQCETLPKKGKKVVYTVVNGKIAAKLSQAPGAEQAE
;
A
#
# COMPACT_ATOMS: atom_id res chain seq x y z
N MET A 1 33.34 -17.21 -25.17
CA MET A 1 32.69 -16.99 -23.86
C MET A 1 31.19 -16.84 -24.08
N ALA A 2 30.39 -17.63 -23.40
CA ALA A 2 28.93 -17.46 -23.45
C ALA A 2 28.59 -16.17 -22.71
N GLU A 3 27.92 -15.21 -23.36
CA GLU A 3 27.34 -14.06 -22.67
C GLU A 3 26.34 -14.54 -21.63
N THR A 4 26.62 -14.26 -20.37
CA THR A 4 25.68 -14.51 -19.30
C THR A 4 24.52 -13.54 -19.47
N LYS A 5 23.47 -13.98 -20.13
CA LYS A 5 22.26 -13.17 -20.34
C LYS A 5 21.66 -12.82 -18.98
N THR A 6 21.82 -11.59 -18.54
CA THR A 6 21.26 -11.10 -17.28
C THR A 6 19.75 -11.20 -17.35
N VAL A 7 19.17 -12.08 -16.54
CA VAL A 7 17.70 -12.19 -16.44
C VAL A 7 17.19 -10.99 -15.67
N ARG A 8 16.39 -10.14 -16.33
CA ARG A 8 15.74 -8.99 -15.68
C ARG A 8 14.50 -9.45 -14.94
N PRO A 9 14.24 -8.91 -13.73
CA PRO A 9 13.00 -9.20 -13.02
C PRO A 9 11.79 -8.65 -13.78
N ILE A 10 10.71 -9.40 -13.77
CA ILE A 10 9.45 -9.01 -14.43
C ILE A 10 8.44 -8.73 -13.32
N ALA A 11 7.95 -7.49 -13.24
CA ALA A 11 6.91 -7.08 -12.31
C ALA A 11 5.54 -7.49 -12.85
N MET A 12 5.02 -8.61 -12.38
CA MET A 12 3.76 -9.17 -12.85
C MET A 12 3.01 -9.86 -11.72
N GLY A 13 1.78 -9.41 -11.47
CA GLY A 13 0.94 -9.94 -10.41
C GLY A 13 1.40 -9.54 -9.01
N VAL A 14 0.68 -9.98 -8.00
CA VAL A 14 1.00 -9.75 -6.59
C VAL A 14 1.18 -11.10 -5.90
N GLY A 15 2.34 -11.34 -5.32
CA GLY A 15 2.65 -12.56 -4.59
C GLY A 15 2.41 -12.45 -3.10
N ALA A 16 2.70 -11.29 -2.51
CA ALA A 16 2.49 -11.02 -1.09
C ALA A 16 2.43 -9.53 -0.81
N ILE A 17 1.68 -9.16 0.21
CA ILE A 17 1.67 -7.81 0.80
C ILE A 17 1.89 -7.92 2.30
N ARG A 18 2.68 -7.00 2.84
CA ARG A 18 3.05 -6.99 4.26
C ARG A 18 3.11 -5.57 4.78
N ILE A 19 2.88 -5.43 6.08
CA ILE A 19 3.08 -4.16 6.77
C ILE A 19 3.90 -4.37 8.04
N ALA A 20 4.61 -3.33 8.47
CA ALA A 20 5.39 -3.33 9.69
C ALA A 20 5.30 -1.96 10.37
N ASP A 21 5.61 -1.92 11.66
CA ASP A 21 5.77 -0.66 12.36
C ASP A 21 6.97 0.11 11.81
N VAL A 22 6.84 1.42 11.70
CA VAL A 22 7.90 2.27 11.16
C VAL A 22 9.04 2.37 12.16
N GLY A 23 10.27 2.18 11.67
CA GLY A 23 11.47 2.51 12.44
C GLY A 23 11.77 4.00 12.41
N ASP A 24 12.72 4.45 13.21
CA ASP A 24 13.17 5.84 13.24
C ASP A 24 14.05 6.14 12.02
N GLY A 25 13.44 6.67 10.98
CA GLY A 25 14.11 6.99 9.72
C GLY A 25 14.52 5.79 8.86
N VAL A 26 14.14 4.58 9.25
CA VAL A 26 14.41 3.34 8.52
C VAL A 26 13.12 2.54 8.34
N PRO A 27 13.04 1.67 7.33
CA PRO A 27 11.89 0.80 7.19
C PRO A 27 11.77 -0.16 8.37
N GLY A 28 10.55 -0.48 8.77
CA GLY A 28 10.28 -1.51 9.77
C GLY A 28 10.77 -2.88 9.32
N THR A 29 11.06 -3.77 10.26
CA THR A 29 11.59 -5.11 10.01
C THR A 29 10.63 -6.23 10.41
N ASP A 30 9.74 -5.97 11.37
CA ASP A 30 8.77 -6.95 11.85
C ASP A 30 7.50 -6.93 11.01
N PHE A 31 7.55 -7.60 9.86
CA PHE A 31 6.46 -7.62 8.91
C PHE A 31 5.33 -8.56 9.33
N THR A 32 4.11 -8.06 9.23
CA THR A 32 2.88 -8.87 9.33
C THR A 32 2.32 -9.05 7.92
N ALA A 33 2.14 -10.30 7.52
CA ALA A 33 1.53 -10.61 6.23
C ALA A 33 0.05 -10.24 6.23
N LEU A 34 -0.39 -9.56 5.18
CA LEU A 34 -1.80 -9.28 4.94
C LEU A 34 -2.41 -10.34 4.01
N PRO A 35 -3.74 -10.55 4.06
CA PRO A 35 -4.42 -11.37 3.07
C PRO A 35 -4.17 -10.83 1.67
N LEU A 36 -4.17 -11.71 0.67
CA LEU A 36 -3.99 -11.30 -0.71
C LEU A 36 -5.13 -10.35 -1.14
N PRO A 37 -4.80 -9.29 -1.88
CA PRO A 37 -5.80 -8.35 -2.35
C PRO A 37 -6.66 -8.95 -3.46
N THR A 38 -7.79 -8.31 -3.73
CA THR A 38 -8.63 -8.64 -4.88
C THR A 38 -7.81 -8.51 -6.16
N LYS A 39 -8.00 -9.46 -7.09
CA LYS A 39 -7.29 -9.46 -8.37
C LYS A 39 -7.46 -8.12 -9.09
N SER A 40 -6.38 -7.58 -9.59
CA SER A 40 -6.31 -6.29 -10.29
C SER A 40 -6.69 -5.07 -9.43
N SER A 41 -6.76 -5.19 -8.11
CA SER A 41 -7.07 -4.06 -7.22
C SER A 41 -5.84 -3.24 -6.82
N VAL A 42 -4.65 -3.81 -6.89
CA VAL A 42 -3.42 -3.09 -6.52
C VAL A 42 -3.04 -2.11 -7.62
N ALA A 43 -3.02 -0.83 -7.29
CA ALA A 43 -2.63 0.24 -8.20
C ALA A 43 -1.60 1.15 -7.54
N PHE A 44 -0.58 1.49 -8.31
CA PHE A 44 0.43 2.47 -7.93
C PHE A 44 0.11 3.78 -8.64
N ASN A 45 -0.15 4.82 -7.87
CA ASN A 45 -0.48 6.13 -8.39
C ASN A 45 0.64 7.10 -8.03
N PHE A 46 1.53 7.35 -8.98
CA PHE A 46 2.64 8.28 -8.82
C PHE A 46 2.27 9.62 -9.45
N ALA A 47 2.54 10.69 -8.71
CA ALA A 47 2.31 12.03 -9.21
C ALA A 47 3.24 12.35 -10.39
N ASP A 48 2.68 12.93 -11.43
CA ASP A 48 3.47 13.46 -12.54
C ASP A 48 4.26 14.70 -12.07
N PRO A 49 5.50 14.86 -12.52
CA PRO A 49 6.25 16.07 -12.23
C PRO A 49 5.61 17.26 -12.94
N LYS A 50 5.41 18.35 -12.20
CA LYS A 50 4.90 19.61 -12.74
C LYS A 50 6.06 20.56 -12.98
N GLU A 51 6.14 21.08 -14.18
CA GLU A 51 7.15 22.07 -14.56
C GLU A 51 6.73 23.46 -14.07
N VAL A 52 7.62 24.10 -13.34
CA VAL A 52 7.48 25.49 -12.92
C VAL A 52 8.58 26.30 -13.59
N LYS A 53 8.19 27.34 -14.33
CA LYS A 53 9.10 28.22 -15.06
C LYS A 53 9.00 29.65 -14.56
N ILE A 54 10.12 30.33 -14.55
CA ILE A 54 10.18 31.78 -14.38
C ILE A 54 10.69 32.38 -15.70
N ASP A 55 9.80 33.06 -16.40
CA ASP A 55 10.13 33.73 -17.66
C ASP A 55 10.48 35.19 -17.41
N ILE A 56 11.37 35.72 -18.19
CA ILE A 56 11.74 37.16 -18.20
C ILE A 56 11.42 37.79 -19.52
N GLU A 57 11.06 39.06 -19.52
CA GLU A 57 10.81 39.81 -20.73
C GLU A 57 12.07 39.94 -21.57
N GLY A 58 11.90 39.85 -22.87
CA GLY A 58 13.00 40.01 -23.83
C GLY A 58 13.84 38.76 -24.04
N SER A 59 13.50 37.65 -23.39
CA SER A 59 14.16 36.36 -23.60
C SER A 59 13.17 35.31 -24.06
N THR A 60 13.61 34.45 -24.99
CA THR A 60 12.84 33.27 -25.42
C THR A 60 13.08 32.05 -24.51
N GLU A 61 14.10 32.13 -23.66
CA GLU A 61 14.44 31.07 -22.72
C GLU A 61 13.98 31.46 -21.28
N PRO A 62 13.46 30.53 -20.50
CA PRO A 62 13.10 30.80 -19.12
C PRO A 62 14.34 31.03 -18.28
N LEU A 63 14.25 31.95 -17.30
CA LEU A 63 15.30 32.21 -16.32
C LEU A 63 15.56 31.01 -15.42
N TYR A 64 14.50 30.31 -15.08
CA TYR A 64 14.54 29.19 -14.12
C TYR A 64 13.49 28.16 -14.49
N VAL A 65 13.86 26.89 -14.41
CA VAL A 65 12.95 25.76 -14.62
C VAL A 65 13.14 24.75 -13.51
N GLU A 66 12.06 24.35 -12.87
CA GLU A 66 12.07 23.34 -11.83
C GLU A 66 10.88 22.39 -12.01
N PHE A 67 11.10 21.12 -11.68
CA PHE A 67 10.03 20.14 -11.62
C PHE A 67 9.63 19.93 -10.17
N VAL A 68 8.37 20.15 -9.86
CA VAL A 68 7.80 19.96 -8.52
C VAL A 68 6.71 18.90 -8.54
N LYS A 69 6.48 18.27 -7.42
CA LYS A 69 5.42 17.30 -7.24
C LYS A 69 4.14 18.02 -6.82
N ASP A 70 3.07 17.89 -7.60
CA ASP A 70 1.80 18.59 -7.38
C ASP A 70 0.82 17.79 -6.49
N THR A 71 0.94 16.46 -6.51
CA THR A 71 0.08 15.56 -5.73
C THR A 71 0.90 14.55 -4.95
N THR A 72 0.25 13.85 -4.03
CA THR A 72 0.90 12.80 -3.24
C THR A 72 0.87 11.47 -3.98
N ASP A 73 1.97 10.74 -3.95
CA ASP A 73 2.00 9.36 -4.42
C ASP A 73 1.23 8.46 -3.47
N TYR A 74 0.52 7.48 -4.00
CA TYR A 74 -0.18 6.51 -3.18
C TYR A 74 -0.30 5.15 -3.86
N ILE A 75 -0.50 4.13 -3.04
CA ILE A 75 -0.78 2.77 -3.46
C ILE A 75 -2.16 2.42 -2.91
N GLU A 76 -3.04 1.91 -3.75
CA GLU A 76 -4.36 1.46 -3.34
C GLU A 76 -4.55 -0.04 -3.62
N PHE A 77 -5.28 -0.70 -2.76
CA PHE A 77 -5.67 -2.10 -2.93
C PHE A 77 -6.92 -2.41 -2.10
N SER A 78 -7.59 -3.50 -2.45
CA SER A 78 -8.79 -3.97 -1.75
C SER A 78 -8.58 -5.40 -1.26
N ILE A 79 -8.96 -5.65 -0.02
CA ILE A 79 -8.95 -7.00 0.57
C ILE A 79 -10.39 -7.49 0.64
N PRO A 80 -10.74 -8.63 -0.03
CA PRO A 80 -12.13 -9.06 -0.13
C PRO A 80 -12.71 -9.60 1.17
N THR A 81 -11.92 -10.29 1.97
CA THR A 81 -12.39 -10.95 3.20
C THR A 81 -11.40 -10.71 4.35
N PRO A 82 -11.31 -9.47 4.85
CA PRO A 82 -10.39 -9.20 5.95
C PRO A 82 -10.91 -9.79 7.27
N SER A 83 -9.99 -10.31 8.09
CA SER A 83 -10.30 -10.68 9.47
C SER A 83 -10.45 -9.41 10.33
N ASN A 84 -11.07 -9.54 11.51
CA ASN A 84 -11.18 -8.42 12.43
C ASN A 84 -9.80 -7.86 12.84
N ASP A 85 -8.81 -8.73 13.00
CA ASP A 85 -7.44 -8.31 13.31
C ASP A 85 -6.83 -7.49 12.18
N THR A 86 -7.05 -7.88 10.92
CA THR A 86 -6.61 -7.11 9.74
C THR A 86 -7.31 -5.76 9.66
N ILE A 87 -8.61 -5.70 9.92
CA ILE A 87 -9.36 -4.45 9.93
C ILE A 87 -8.82 -3.52 11.03
N ALA A 88 -8.58 -4.03 12.23
CA ALA A 88 -8.00 -3.24 13.32
C ALA A 88 -6.60 -2.73 13.00
N LEU A 89 -5.80 -3.53 12.30
CA LEU A 89 -4.44 -3.16 11.91
C LEU A 89 -4.42 -2.03 10.87
N LEU A 90 -5.35 -2.04 9.92
CA LEU A 90 -5.41 -1.06 8.82
C LEU A 90 -6.30 0.14 9.10
N ALA A 91 -7.44 -0.06 9.73
CA ALA A 91 -8.42 1.00 10.01
C ALA A 91 -8.40 1.50 11.46
N GLY A 92 -7.63 0.85 12.31
CA GLY A 92 -7.60 1.16 13.75
C GLY A 92 -8.78 0.55 14.50
N GLY A 93 -8.96 0.98 15.74
CA GLY A 93 -9.98 0.42 16.63
C GLY A 93 -9.45 -0.76 17.44
N THR A 94 -10.37 -1.47 18.07
CA THR A 94 -10.06 -2.60 18.94
C THR A 94 -10.85 -3.84 18.53
N VAL A 95 -10.30 -5.00 18.84
CA VAL A 95 -10.99 -6.29 18.64
C VAL A 95 -11.20 -6.95 19.99
N ASP A 96 -12.46 -7.22 20.32
CA ASP A 96 -12.80 -7.99 21.49
C ASP A 96 -12.96 -9.45 21.09
N LYS A 97 -12.10 -10.31 21.65
CA LYS A 97 -12.17 -11.76 21.43
C LYS A 97 -13.27 -12.36 22.30
N GLY A 98 -14.06 -13.25 21.71
CA GLY A 98 -15.07 -14.00 22.45
C GLY A 98 -14.46 -14.98 23.44
N GLU A 99 -15.29 -15.42 24.39
CA GLU A 99 -14.93 -16.48 25.34
C GLU A 99 -15.03 -17.87 24.68
N GLU A 100 -14.32 -18.85 25.22
CA GLU A 100 -14.28 -20.22 24.70
C GLU A 100 -15.70 -20.86 24.60
N LEU A 101 -16.59 -20.52 25.51
CA LEU A 101 -17.99 -20.99 25.51
C LEU A 101 -18.93 -20.12 24.64
N SER A 102 -18.50 -18.94 24.23
CA SER A 102 -19.24 -18.01 23.37
C SER A 102 -18.26 -17.30 22.42
N PRO A 103 -17.77 -18.02 21.42
CA PRO A 103 -16.77 -17.47 20.49
C PRO A 103 -17.42 -16.39 19.60
N LYS A 104 -17.12 -15.15 19.89
CA LYS A 104 -17.62 -13.99 19.13
C LYS A 104 -16.58 -12.89 19.14
N ASP A 105 -15.94 -12.73 18.01
CA ASP A 105 -15.00 -11.62 17.80
C ASP A 105 -15.77 -10.39 17.36
N VAL A 106 -15.50 -9.25 17.99
CA VAL A 106 -16.14 -7.97 17.67
C VAL A 106 -15.06 -6.93 17.39
N TRP A 107 -15.15 -6.31 16.25
CA TRP A 107 -14.34 -5.14 15.94
C TRP A 107 -15.07 -3.86 16.31
N ASN A 108 -14.43 -3.04 17.14
CA ASN A 108 -14.97 -1.76 17.56
C ASN A 108 -14.36 -0.66 16.71
N LYS A 109 -15.18 -0.02 15.89
CA LYS A 109 -14.75 1.09 15.04
C LYS A 109 -14.30 2.27 15.92
N PRO A 110 -13.15 2.91 15.61
CA PRO A 110 -12.72 4.11 16.33
C PRO A 110 -13.68 5.28 16.05
N THR A 111 -13.83 6.16 17.03
CA THR A 111 -14.70 7.34 16.91
C THR A 111 -14.13 8.35 15.91
N ASP A 112 -12.82 8.54 15.95
CA ASP A 112 -12.10 9.43 15.05
C ASP A 112 -11.25 8.60 14.06
N ILE A 113 -10.92 9.19 12.92
CA ILE A 113 -10.02 8.56 11.95
C ILE A 113 -8.61 8.55 12.54
N PRO A 114 -8.04 7.37 12.85
CA PRO A 114 -6.71 7.32 13.43
C PRO A 114 -5.63 7.66 12.39
N SER A 115 -4.54 8.25 12.86
CA SER A 115 -3.35 8.45 12.04
C SER A 115 -2.44 7.24 12.19
N ILE A 116 -2.42 6.38 11.18
CA ILE A 116 -1.64 5.13 11.19
C ILE A 116 -0.53 5.26 10.15
N ASN A 117 0.71 5.15 10.61
CA ASN A 117 1.88 5.11 9.74
C ASN A 117 2.53 3.74 9.83
N LYS A 118 2.78 3.13 8.69
CA LYS A 118 3.37 1.79 8.58
C LYS A 118 4.37 1.74 7.43
N THR A 119 5.34 0.84 7.56
CA THR A 119 6.14 0.38 6.43
C THR A 119 5.31 -0.62 5.65
N PHE A 120 5.16 -0.41 4.35
CA PHE A 120 4.43 -1.30 3.46
C PHE A 120 5.38 -1.97 2.49
N GLN A 121 5.18 -3.26 2.26
CA GLN A 121 5.94 -4.03 1.29
C GLN A 121 5.01 -4.86 0.41
N CYS A 122 5.22 -4.75 -0.89
CA CYS A 122 4.50 -5.53 -1.89
C CYS A 122 5.50 -6.30 -2.74
N GLU A 123 5.32 -7.60 -2.86
CA GLU A 123 6.12 -8.47 -3.71
C GLU A 123 5.32 -8.91 -4.93
N THR A 124 5.98 -8.93 -6.08
CA THR A 124 5.39 -9.53 -7.29
C THR A 124 5.54 -11.04 -7.28
N LEU A 125 4.77 -11.72 -8.14
CA LEU A 125 4.92 -13.15 -8.34
C LEU A 125 6.31 -13.45 -8.93
N PRO A 126 7.00 -14.50 -8.47
CA PRO A 126 8.29 -14.87 -9.01
C PRO A 126 8.18 -15.27 -10.48
N LYS A 127 9.03 -14.70 -11.30
CA LYS A 127 9.18 -15.09 -12.73
C LYS A 127 10.65 -15.36 -13.00
N LYS A 128 10.94 -16.54 -13.58
CA LYS A 128 12.31 -16.99 -13.83
C LYS A 128 13.23 -16.93 -12.60
N GLY A 129 12.68 -17.24 -11.41
CA GLY A 129 13.41 -17.19 -10.16
C GLY A 129 13.64 -15.80 -9.58
N LYS A 130 13.05 -14.75 -10.17
CA LYS A 130 13.19 -13.36 -9.73
C LYS A 130 11.84 -12.72 -9.49
N LYS A 131 11.79 -11.84 -8.48
CA LYS A 131 10.61 -11.04 -8.14
C LYS A 131 11.02 -9.60 -7.90
N VAL A 132 10.07 -8.68 -8.02
CA VAL A 132 10.25 -7.27 -7.68
C VAL A 132 9.57 -6.99 -6.35
N VAL A 133 10.27 -6.29 -5.47
CA VAL A 133 9.76 -5.91 -4.15
C VAL A 133 9.67 -4.39 -4.09
N TYR A 134 8.48 -3.88 -3.79
CA TYR A 134 8.24 -2.46 -3.58
C TYR A 134 8.09 -2.21 -2.09
N THR A 135 8.88 -1.27 -1.57
CA THR A 135 8.84 -0.91 -0.14
C THR A 135 8.55 0.57 0.03
N VAL A 136 7.52 0.86 0.80
CA VAL A 136 7.22 2.22 1.28
C VAL A 136 7.71 2.31 2.72
N VAL A 137 8.71 3.14 2.97
CA VAL A 137 9.37 3.23 4.28
C VAL A 137 8.42 3.73 5.36
N ASN A 138 7.69 4.79 5.06
CA ASN A 138 6.72 5.39 5.98
C ASN A 138 5.51 5.87 5.19
N GLY A 139 4.47 5.05 5.16
CA GLY A 139 3.22 5.36 4.49
C GLY A 139 2.11 5.60 5.48
N LYS A 140 1.27 6.58 5.21
CA LYS A 140 0.05 6.84 5.96
C LYS A 140 -1.07 5.98 5.41
N ILE A 141 -1.75 5.25 6.29
CA ILE A 141 -2.82 4.34 5.88
C ILE A 141 -4.18 5.04 6.07
N ALA A 142 -4.98 5.03 5.00
CA ALA A 142 -6.39 5.39 5.03
C ALA A 142 -7.20 4.19 4.56
N ALA A 143 -7.94 3.57 5.46
CA ALA A 143 -8.74 2.39 5.16
C ALA A 143 -10.22 2.65 5.44
N LYS A 144 -11.07 2.01 4.66
CA LYS A 144 -12.52 2.05 4.85
C LYS A 144 -13.13 0.70 4.49
N LEU A 145 -14.26 0.40 5.10
CA LEU A 145 -15.13 -0.70 4.65
C LEU A 145 -15.96 -0.19 3.49
N SER A 146 -15.74 -0.74 2.30
CA SER A 146 -16.36 -0.26 1.06
C SER A 146 -17.65 -0.98 0.67
N GLN A 147 -17.93 -2.14 1.30
CA GLN A 147 -19.09 -2.95 0.98
C GLN A 147 -19.93 -3.22 2.22
N ALA A 148 -21.23 -3.01 2.09
CA ALA A 148 -22.19 -3.45 3.09
C ALA A 148 -22.48 -4.96 2.89
N PRO A 149 -22.71 -5.72 3.96
CA PRO A 149 -23.14 -7.11 3.85
C PRO A 149 -24.47 -7.18 3.09
N GLY A 150 -24.48 -7.87 1.98
CA GLY A 150 -25.67 -8.08 1.15
C GLY A 150 -25.92 -9.56 0.93
N ALA A 151 -27.18 -9.92 0.65
CA ALA A 151 -27.57 -11.31 0.43
C ALA A 151 -26.89 -11.96 -0.79
N GLU A 152 -26.48 -11.15 -1.77
CA GLU A 152 -25.83 -11.63 -2.99
C GLU A 152 -24.33 -11.89 -2.83
N GLN A 153 -23.77 -11.55 -1.68
CA GLN A 153 -22.35 -11.77 -1.37
C GLN A 153 -22.08 -13.00 -0.49
N ALA A 154 -23.12 -13.77 -0.22
CA ALA A 154 -23.03 -14.98 0.59
C ALA A 154 -22.81 -16.26 -0.24
N GLU A 155 -22.57 -16.15 -1.54
CA GLU A 155 -22.23 -17.27 -2.40
C GLU A 155 -20.71 -17.51 -2.50
#